data_ea4e86ef09c4167ae8288325778e0450
#
_entry.id   ea4e86ef09c4167ae8288325778e0450
#
_cell.length_a   1.000
_cell.length_b   1.000
_cell.length_c   1.000
_cell.angle_alpha   90.00
_cell.angle_beta   90.00
_cell.angle_gamma   90.00
#
_symmetry.space_group_name_H-M   'P 1'
#
loop_
_entity.id
_entity.type
_entity.pdbx_description
1 polymer ?
#
loop_
_entity_poly.entity_id
_entity_poly.type
_entity_poly.pdbx_seq_one_letter_code
_entity_poly.pdbx_strand_id
1 'polypeptide(L)'
;MTAAVVAAAVAATMAAAPAEAHPGTDRPAYTLTILHHNDGESQLIHAPDNPDFGGIARFATLVQQLKREATTGKPPAGAAGRRGVLLVSSGDNFLAGPEFNASLTKGVPFYDSLALKSLDYDAIAIGNHEFDFGPDVLADFIEGFGRNAPPFLSANLDVSDEPRLAALAADGTIVASTVVRERGEQIGIVGATTPALASISSPRNVKVLENVAELVQDEVDRLTARGVNKIILISHLQGLSEDRALIPLLRNVDVAIAGGGDELLAADDTPLVPGDEISLDPETGQPLRYPLYVTDAAGIDVPVVTTPGDYKYVGQLVVNFDRHGRVLSVGPDSGLVRVSGVAPDAVAPDRHLQRTVVDPVIAYTENLATTVLATSEVALEGRREPGVRTEETNLGNLMADALLFAGRQRAAEYGVAAPDVALQNGGGIRNNSLIPPGELTALTTFDIAPFGNFVAVVPEVPREQFKEILENAVSGIPAADGRFAQVAGFRFVYDPTRQAQQVDDHGTVLVPGERIRQVVLDDGTVIVQDGQVVPGAPISVATNDFSARGGDQYPFRGLPFTSVGLTYQQALADYLVVGLDGRVSAADYPEGGEGRIVRL
;
A
#
# COMPACT_ATOMS: atom_id res chain seq x y z
N MET A 1 8.60 48.57 72.59
CA MET A 1 8.78 47.45 73.52
C MET A 1 7.84 46.35 73.09
N THR A 2 8.33 45.27 72.74
CA THR A 2 7.93 43.86 72.67
C THR A 2 8.33 43.25 71.32
N ALA A 3 9.38 42.48 71.38
CA ALA A 3 9.93 41.69 70.27
C ALA A 3 9.08 40.43 70.05
N ALA A 4 8.68 40.18 68.80
CA ALA A 4 8.07 38.89 68.41
C ALA A 4 9.14 38.03 67.72
N VAL A 5 9.40 36.88 68.35
CA VAL A 5 10.30 35.85 67.84
C VAL A 5 9.53 35.04 66.78
N VAL A 6 10.02 35.01 65.56
CA VAL A 6 9.55 34.12 64.49
C VAL A 6 10.42 32.85 64.49
N ALA A 7 9.81 31.75 64.84
CA ALA A 7 10.43 30.41 64.73
C ALA A 7 10.29 29.90 63.29
N ALA A 8 11.40 29.74 62.59
CA ALA A 8 11.44 29.07 61.29
C ALA A 8 11.49 27.56 61.46
N ALA A 9 10.43 26.85 61.00
CA ALA A 9 10.43 25.41 60.90
C ALA A 9 11.15 24.99 59.60
N VAL A 10 12.29 24.33 59.72
CA VAL A 10 12.99 23.67 58.61
C VAL A 10 12.34 22.34 58.35
N ALA A 11 11.58 22.22 57.26
CA ALA A 11 11.09 20.95 56.75
C ALA A 11 12.24 20.23 56.00
N ALA A 12 12.76 19.17 56.59
CA ALA A 12 13.70 18.28 55.92
C ALA A 12 12.94 17.45 54.89
N THR A 13 13.04 17.76 53.62
CA THR A 13 12.65 16.88 52.52
C THR A 13 13.67 15.75 52.46
N MET A 14 13.30 14.55 52.92
CA MET A 14 14.02 13.34 52.57
C MET A 14 13.88 13.10 51.08
N ALA A 15 14.92 13.39 50.31
CA ALA A 15 15.07 12.91 48.96
C ALA A 15 15.19 11.37 49.01
N ALA A 16 14.20 10.66 48.48
CA ALA A 16 14.34 9.23 48.23
C ALA A 16 15.53 9.05 47.26
N ALA A 17 16.55 8.33 47.72
CA ALA A 17 17.63 7.92 46.84
C ALA A 17 17.05 7.11 45.68
N PRO A 18 17.51 7.30 44.42
CA PRO A 18 17.13 6.41 43.35
C PRO A 18 17.53 4.99 43.74
N ALA A 19 16.61 4.04 43.62
CA ALA A 19 16.89 2.64 43.83
C ALA A 19 18.06 2.25 42.92
N GLU A 20 19.21 1.94 43.48
CA GLU A 20 20.32 1.34 42.73
C GLU A 20 19.78 0.09 42.06
N ALA A 21 19.73 0.10 40.74
CA ALA A 21 19.52 -1.08 39.92
C ALA A 21 20.66 -2.04 40.26
N HIS A 22 20.35 -3.11 40.97
CA HIS A 22 21.30 -4.18 41.18
C HIS A 22 21.67 -4.74 39.80
N PRO A 23 22.98 -4.80 39.45
CA PRO A 23 23.43 -5.52 38.26
C PRO A 23 23.43 -6.99 38.59
N GLY A 24 22.27 -7.61 38.63
CA GLY A 24 22.00 -8.97 38.99
C GLY A 24 21.09 -9.63 37.99
N THR A 25 21.67 -10.08 36.86
CA THR A 25 21.30 -11.32 36.19
C THR A 25 19.85 -11.48 35.76
N ASP A 26 19.32 -10.52 34.99
CA ASP A 26 18.16 -10.79 34.17
C ASP A 26 18.61 -11.64 32.96
N ARG A 27 18.73 -12.95 33.20
CA ARG A 27 19.00 -13.91 32.12
C ARG A 27 17.72 -14.08 31.33
N PRO A 28 17.83 -14.17 29.99
CA PRO A 28 16.67 -14.46 29.16
C PRO A 28 15.97 -15.72 29.62
N ALA A 29 14.68 -15.62 29.88
CA ALA A 29 13.81 -16.74 30.23
C ALA A 29 13.20 -17.38 28.97
N TYR A 30 13.03 -16.59 27.93
CA TYR A 30 12.48 -16.99 26.66
C TYR A 30 13.09 -16.15 25.52
N THR A 31 13.43 -16.80 24.41
CA THR A 31 13.87 -16.13 23.17
C THR A 31 12.84 -16.40 22.09
N LEU A 32 12.33 -15.35 21.47
CA LEU A 32 11.41 -15.42 20.34
C LEU A 32 12.10 -14.93 19.08
N THR A 33 12.12 -15.75 18.05
CA THR A 33 12.45 -15.31 16.70
C THR A 33 11.16 -14.98 15.99
N ILE A 34 11.02 -13.75 15.52
CA ILE A 34 9.90 -13.30 14.71
C ILE A 34 10.40 -13.20 13.27
N LEU A 35 9.90 -14.06 12.40
CA LEU A 35 10.06 -13.96 10.97
C LEU A 35 8.91 -13.13 10.43
N HIS A 36 9.20 -12.16 9.60
CA HIS A 36 8.19 -11.25 9.06
C HIS A 36 8.47 -10.83 7.64
N HIS A 37 7.45 -10.40 6.97
CA HIS A 37 7.49 -9.62 5.74
C HIS A 37 6.23 -8.72 5.69
N ASN A 38 6.21 -7.81 4.75
CA ASN A 38 5.11 -6.95 4.35
C ASN A 38 5.19 -6.77 2.84
N ASP A 39 4.11 -6.27 2.25
CA ASP A 39 4.08 -5.80 0.86
C ASP A 39 4.63 -6.85 -0.13
N GLY A 40 4.09 -8.08 -0.03
CA GLY A 40 4.46 -9.17 -0.93
C GLY A 40 3.98 -8.96 -2.36
N GLU A 41 2.87 -8.24 -2.52
CA GLU A 41 2.34 -7.64 -3.74
C GLU A 41 2.24 -8.60 -4.94
N SER A 42 1.93 -9.87 -4.65
CA SER A 42 1.88 -10.92 -5.68
C SER A 42 3.17 -11.11 -6.49
N GLN A 43 4.33 -10.67 -6.01
CA GLN A 43 5.62 -10.92 -6.68
C GLN A 43 6.01 -12.40 -6.56
N LEU A 44 5.18 -13.27 -7.14
CA LEU A 44 5.26 -14.72 -6.99
C LEU A 44 6.43 -15.34 -7.77
N ILE A 45 6.82 -14.73 -8.91
CA ILE A 45 7.83 -15.27 -9.82
C ILE A 45 9.23 -14.90 -9.33
N HIS A 46 9.51 -13.60 -9.21
CA HIS A 46 10.80 -13.04 -8.76
C HIS A 46 10.63 -11.56 -8.39
N ALA A 47 11.65 -10.95 -7.80
CA ALA A 47 11.64 -9.51 -7.55
C ALA A 47 11.60 -8.71 -8.87
N PRO A 48 10.92 -7.56 -8.91
CA PRO A 48 10.97 -6.67 -10.07
C PRO A 48 12.41 -6.35 -10.46
N ASP A 49 12.73 -6.37 -11.76
CA ASP A 49 14.05 -6.07 -12.32
C ASP A 49 15.22 -6.96 -11.86
N ASN A 50 14.98 -7.95 -10.99
CA ASN A 50 15.99 -8.84 -10.40
C ASN A 50 15.56 -10.32 -10.40
N PRO A 51 15.60 -11.03 -11.54
CA PRO A 51 15.09 -12.41 -11.66
C PRO A 51 15.83 -13.44 -10.79
N ASP A 52 17.03 -13.11 -10.34
CA ASP A 52 17.82 -13.97 -9.46
C ASP A 52 17.44 -13.82 -7.98
N PHE A 53 16.56 -12.86 -7.63
CA PHE A 53 16.16 -12.57 -6.25
C PHE A 53 14.64 -12.62 -6.08
N GLY A 54 14.17 -12.76 -4.84
CA GLY A 54 12.76 -12.83 -4.52
C GLY A 54 12.07 -14.09 -5.05
N GLY A 55 10.76 -13.96 -5.23
CA GLY A 55 9.86 -15.00 -5.67
C GLY A 55 9.46 -15.98 -4.56
N ILE A 56 8.16 -16.30 -4.55
CA ILE A 56 7.52 -17.00 -3.42
C ILE A 56 8.08 -18.41 -3.16
N ALA A 57 8.53 -19.12 -4.21
CA ALA A 57 9.08 -20.47 -4.04
C ALA A 57 10.44 -20.48 -3.34
N ARG A 58 11.32 -19.48 -3.58
CA ARG A 58 12.58 -19.31 -2.84
C ARG A 58 12.32 -18.76 -1.45
N PHE A 59 11.42 -17.76 -1.32
CA PHE A 59 10.99 -17.21 -0.06
C PHE A 59 10.51 -18.32 0.90
N ALA A 60 9.67 -19.23 0.42
CA ALA A 60 9.15 -20.34 1.22
C ALA A 60 10.26 -21.26 1.73
N THR A 61 11.25 -21.60 0.90
CA THR A 61 12.38 -22.42 1.32
C THR A 61 13.20 -21.72 2.40
N LEU A 62 13.46 -20.41 2.24
CA LEU A 62 14.21 -19.60 3.21
C LEU A 62 13.46 -19.53 4.54
N VAL A 63 12.17 -19.22 4.53
CA VAL A 63 11.34 -19.19 5.75
C VAL A 63 11.40 -20.53 6.48
N GLN A 64 11.25 -21.65 5.79
CA GLN A 64 11.35 -22.97 6.39
C GLN A 64 12.75 -23.26 6.96
N GLN A 65 13.81 -22.76 6.33
CA GLN A 65 15.16 -22.86 6.85
C GLN A 65 15.31 -22.06 8.15
N LEU A 66 14.90 -20.79 8.14
CA LEU A 66 14.99 -19.90 9.32
C LEU A 66 14.13 -20.39 10.49
N LYS A 67 12.91 -20.92 10.25
CA LYS A 67 12.08 -21.58 11.26
C LYS A 67 12.82 -22.76 11.94
N ARG A 68 13.52 -23.59 11.16
CA ARG A 68 14.32 -24.70 11.70
C ARG A 68 15.53 -24.19 12.51
N GLU A 69 16.26 -23.22 12.01
CA GLU A 69 17.43 -22.63 12.68
C GLU A 69 17.03 -21.98 14.01
N ALA A 70 15.91 -21.24 14.04
CA ALA A 70 15.38 -20.61 15.24
C ALA A 70 15.07 -21.62 16.36
N THR A 71 14.54 -22.79 16.01
CA THR A 71 14.02 -23.75 17.00
C THR A 71 14.99 -24.88 17.33
N THR A 72 15.75 -25.40 16.35
CA THR A 72 16.61 -26.59 16.46
C THR A 72 18.08 -26.30 16.18
N GLY A 73 18.41 -25.16 15.58
CA GLY A 73 19.76 -24.71 15.32
C GLY A 73 20.55 -24.38 16.59
N LYS A 74 21.83 -24.04 16.43
CA LYS A 74 22.66 -23.54 17.53
C LYS A 74 22.02 -22.27 18.10
N PRO A 75 21.83 -22.17 19.45
CA PRO A 75 21.29 -20.95 20.01
C PRO A 75 22.10 -19.71 19.66
N PRO A 76 21.44 -18.59 19.34
CA PRO A 76 22.11 -17.29 19.24
C PRO A 76 22.87 -16.95 20.52
N ALA A 77 23.89 -16.10 20.43
CA ALA A 77 24.62 -15.65 21.59
C ALA A 77 23.68 -14.92 22.58
N GLY A 78 23.67 -15.33 23.82
CA GLY A 78 22.80 -14.76 24.85
C GLY A 78 21.35 -15.22 24.84
N ALA A 79 20.95 -16.14 23.94
CA ALA A 79 19.59 -16.67 23.90
C ALA A 79 19.25 -17.55 25.12
N ALA A 80 17.96 -17.59 25.46
CA ALA A 80 17.41 -18.52 26.45
C ALA A 80 17.49 -19.98 25.95
N GLY A 81 17.43 -20.91 26.87
CA GLY A 81 17.30 -22.35 26.56
C GLY A 81 15.95 -22.69 25.91
N ARG A 82 14.89 -21.91 26.19
CA ARG A 82 13.55 -22.05 25.63
C ARG A 82 13.37 -21.03 24.51
N ARG A 83 13.18 -21.54 23.29
CA ARG A 83 13.12 -20.74 22.07
C ARG A 83 11.86 -21.05 21.26
N GLY A 84 11.20 -20.02 20.76
CA GLY A 84 10.07 -20.11 19.85
C GLY A 84 10.30 -19.36 18.56
N VAL A 85 9.42 -19.57 17.59
CA VAL A 85 9.42 -18.87 16.30
C VAL A 85 7.98 -18.55 15.91
N LEU A 86 7.78 -17.33 15.40
CA LEU A 86 6.55 -16.91 14.73
C LEU A 86 6.85 -16.49 13.30
N LEU A 87 5.86 -16.61 12.43
CA LEU A 87 5.84 -16.03 11.10
C LEU A 87 4.60 -15.14 10.97
N VAL A 88 4.81 -13.87 10.65
CA VAL A 88 3.73 -12.89 10.48
C VAL A 88 3.90 -12.09 9.19
N SER A 89 2.79 -11.58 8.67
CA SER A 89 2.77 -10.61 7.57
C SER A 89 2.08 -9.33 8.03
N SER A 90 2.66 -8.18 7.69
CA SER A 90 2.06 -6.87 7.95
C SER A 90 1.19 -6.36 6.78
N GLY A 91 0.62 -7.26 5.97
CA GLY A 91 -0.38 -6.93 4.94
C GLY A 91 0.21 -6.70 3.54
N ASP A 92 -0.66 -6.32 2.62
CA ASP A 92 -0.42 -6.13 1.20
C ASP A 92 0.26 -7.35 0.56
N ASN A 93 -0.38 -8.50 0.78
CA ASN A 93 0.11 -9.78 0.26
C ASN A 93 -0.15 -9.93 -1.24
N PHE A 94 -1.10 -9.17 -1.78
CA PHE A 94 -1.36 -9.09 -3.21
C PHE A 94 -1.58 -7.63 -3.64
N LEU A 95 -1.21 -7.34 -4.87
CA LEU A 95 -1.40 -6.08 -5.55
C LEU A 95 -1.90 -6.35 -6.97
N ALA A 96 -2.73 -5.45 -7.51
CA ALA A 96 -3.14 -5.51 -8.90
C ALA A 96 -1.92 -5.56 -9.84
N GLY A 97 -1.94 -6.50 -10.77
CA GLY A 97 -0.86 -6.71 -11.71
C GLY A 97 -1.02 -8.02 -12.48
N PRO A 98 -0.11 -8.34 -13.40
CA PRO A 98 -0.20 -9.55 -14.20
C PRO A 98 -0.26 -10.83 -13.37
N GLU A 99 0.54 -10.91 -12.30
CA GLU A 99 0.64 -12.10 -11.46
C GLU A 99 -0.62 -12.30 -10.62
N PHE A 100 -1.16 -11.23 -9.99
CA PHE A 100 -2.44 -11.34 -9.30
C PHE A 100 -3.61 -11.59 -10.26
N ASN A 101 -3.55 -11.03 -11.48
CA ASN A 101 -4.59 -11.31 -12.48
C ASN A 101 -4.61 -12.79 -12.92
N ALA A 102 -3.49 -13.51 -12.83
CA ALA A 102 -3.47 -14.97 -12.97
C ALA A 102 -4.30 -15.65 -11.87
N SER A 103 -4.21 -15.15 -10.63
CA SER A 103 -5.02 -15.61 -9.50
C SER A 103 -6.51 -15.33 -9.70
N LEU A 104 -6.87 -14.12 -10.12
CA LEU A 104 -8.25 -13.74 -10.44
C LEU A 104 -8.83 -14.61 -11.56
N THR A 105 -8.06 -14.85 -12.64
CA THR A 105 -8.47 -15.69 -13.77
C THR A 105 -8.65 -17.15 -13.36
N LYS A 106 -7.77 -17.66 -12.48
CA LYS A 106 -7.87 -19.03 -11.94
C LYS A 106 -9.10 -19.19 -11.04
N GLY A 107 -9.43 -18.18 -10.25
CA GLY A 107 -10.44 -18.25 -9.18
C GLY A 107 -9.94 -18.95 -7.91
N VAL A 108 -10.85 -19.07 -6.93
CA VAL A 108 -10.53 -19.59 -5.58
C VAL A 108 -10.16 -21.08 -5.61
N PRO A 109 -9.11 -21.50 -4.93
CA PRO A 109 -8.13 -20.71 -4.19
C PRO A 109 -7.16 -19.97 -5.12
N PHE A 110 -6.83 -18.72 -4.83
CA PHE A 110 -5.85 -17.93 -5.58
C PHE A 110 -4.44 -18.55 -5.48
N TYR A 111 -3.57 -18.25 -6.43
CA TYR A 111 -2.16 -18.68 -6.35
C TYR A 111 -1.48 -18.11 -5.10
N ASP A 112 -1.78 -16.85 -4.75
CA ASP A 112 -1.30 -16.19 -3.54
C ASP A 112 -1.74 -16.93 -2.27
N SER A 113 -3.02 -17.25 -2.15
CA SER A 113 -3.54 -18.03 -1.02
C SER A 113 -2.89 -19.41 -0.91
N LEU A 114 -2.67 -20.09 -2.05
CA LEU A 114 -2.00 -21.41 -2.08
C LEU A 114 -0.56 -21.32 -1.60
N ALA A 115 0.14 -20.27 -2.03
CA ALA A 115 1.53 -20.05 -1.65
C ALA A 115 1.67 -19.75 -0.16
N LEU A 116 0.95 -18.74 0.33
CA LEU A 116 1.03 -18.30 1.72
C LEU A 116 0.54 -19.36 2.70
N LYS A 117 -0.50 -20.11 2.36
CA LYS A 117 -0.99 -21.27 3.14
C LYS A 117 0.12 -22.28 3.45
N SER A 118 1.07 -22.49 2.53
CA SER A 118 2.15 -23.48 2.69
C SER A 118 3.20 -23.08 3.73
N LEU A 119 3.15 -21.82 4.19
CA LEU A 119 4.15 -21.23 5.09
C LEU A 119 3.75 -21.29 6.57
N ASP A 120 2.48 -21.62 6.88
CA ASP A 120 1.91 -21.67 8.22
C ASP A 120 2.16 -20.35 8.98
N TYR A 121 1.47 -19.29 8.57
CA TYR A 121 1.47 -18.00 9.26
C TYR A 121 0.76 -18.07 10.61
N ASP A 122 1.30 -17.37 11.60
CA ASP A 122 0.68 -17.22 12.92
C ASP A 122 -0.35 -16.07 12.94
N ALA A 123 -0.15 -15.05 12.12
CA ALA A 123 -1.09 -13.95 11.88
C ALA A 123 -0.73 -13.18 10.60
N ILE A 124 -1.73 -12.55 9.99
CA ILE A 124 -1.59 -11.66 8.83
C ILE A 124 -2.35 -10.38 9.13
N ALA A 125 -1.73 -9.20 9.03
CA ALA A 125 -2.45 -7.93 9.06
C ALA A 125 -3.20 -7.70 7.74
N ILE A 126 -4.27 -6.95 7.79
CA ILE A 126 -5.00 -6.51 6.59
C ILE A 126 -4.44 -5.16 6.17
N GLY A 127 -3.84 -5.09 4.98
CA GLY A 127 -3.35 -3.87 4.37
C GLY A 127 -4.40 -3.18 3.48
N ASN A 128 -3.99 -2.19 2.71
CA ASN A 128 -4.89 -1.47 1.82
C ASN A 128 -5.10 -2.19 0.48
N HIS A 129 -4.08 -2.84 -0.06
CA HIS A 129 -4.18 -3.54 -1.33
C HIS A 129 -5.04 -4.80 -1.25
N GLU A 130 -5.29 -5.35 -0.05
CA GLU A 130 -6.30 -6.37 0.15
C GLU A 130 -7.73 -5.91 -0.27
N PHE A 131 -7.95 -4.60 -0.42
CA PHE A 131 -9.23 -4.04 -0.85
C PHE A 131 -9.25 -3.48 -2.28
N ASP A 132 -8.19 -3.60 -3.05
CA ASP A 132 -8.14 -3.02 -4.41
C ASP A 132 -9.27 -3.52 -5.32
N PHE A 133 -9.62 -4.78 -5.22
CA PHE A 133 -10.73 -5.40 -5.95
C PHE A 133 -11.99 -5.53 -5.08
N GLY A 134 -12.04 -4.84 -3.96
CA GLY A 134 -13.17 -4.82 -3.03
C GLY A 134 -13.21 -6.00 -2.04
N PRO A 135 -14.14 -5.92 -1.06
CA PRO A 135 -14.26 -6.88 0.03
C PRO A 135 -14.52 -8.33 -0.40
N ASP A 136 -15.14 -8.55 -1.56
CA ASP A 136 -15.42 -9.92 -2.04
C ASP A 136 -14.13 -10.63 -2.45
N VAL A 137 -13.18 -9.94 -3.07
CA VAL A 137 -11.88 -10.49 -3.47
C VAL A 137 -11.02 -10.77 -2.24
N LEU A 138 -11.05 -9.89 -1.24
CA LEU A 138 -10.43 -10.17 0.07
C LEU A 138 -11.01 -11.43 0.70
N ALA A 139 -12.35 -11.59 0.68
CA ALA A 139 -12.99 -12.81 1.18
C ALA A 139 -12.54 -14.05 0.39
N ASP A 140 -12.46 -13.97 -0.94
CA ASP A 140 -11.94 -15.05 -1.80
C ASP A 140 -10.49 -15.41 -1.45
N PHE A 141 -9.64 -14.42 -1.22
CA PHE A 141 -8.26 -14.63 -0.80
C PHE A 141 -8.18 -15.37 0.54
N ILE A 142 -8.93 -14.92 1.55
CA ILE A 142 -8.97 -15.56 2.89
C ILE A 142 -9.54 -16.98 2.79
N GLU A 143 -10.64 -17.18 2.10
CA GLU A 143 -11.28 -18.50 1.90
C GLU A 143 -10.34 -19.47 1.19
N GLY A 144 -9.42 -18.99 0.35
CA GLY A 144 -8.39 -19.77 -0.32
C GLY A 144 -7.45 -20.52 0.62
N PHE A 145 -7.26 -20.07 1.85
CA PHE A 145 -6.52 -20.78 2.89
C PHE A 145 -7.30 -22.00 3.43
N GLY A 146 -8.62 -22.01 3.29
CA GLY A 146 -9.48 -23.10 3.75
C GLY A 146 -9.57 -23.16 5.28
N ARG A 147 -9.80 -24.35 5.84
CA ARG A 147 -10.13 -24.52 7.27
C ARG A 147 -9.05 -24.05 8.27
N ASN A 148 -7.81 -23.95 7.85
CA ASN A 148 -6.69 -23.57 8.69
C ASN A 148 -6.16 -22.20 8.26
N ALA A 149 -7.04 -21.29 7.89
CA ALA A 149 -6.65 -19.90 7.64
C ALA A 149 -6.01 -19.31 8.92
N PRO A 150 -4.89 -18.59 8.79
CA PRO A 150 -4.38 -17.81 9.90
C PRO A 150 -5.39 -16.72 10.28
N PRO A 151 -5.36 -16.19 11.51
CA PRO A 151 -6.13 -15.00 11.84
C PRO A 151 -5.65 -13.79 11.01
N PHE A 152 -6.60 -13.10 10.38
CA PHE A 152 -6.40 -11.83 9.69
C PHE A 152 -6.75 -10.70 10.66
N LEU A 153 -5.81 -9.77 10.85
CA LEU A 153 -5.88 -8.82 11.96
C LEU A 153 -6.06 -7.37 11.51
N SER A 154 -7.03 -6.70 12.14
CA SER A 154 -7.15 -5.24 12.15
C SER A 154 -8.02 -4.81 13.33
N ALA A 155 -7.53 -3.92 14.19
CA ALA A 155 -8.28 -3.38 15.33
C ALA A 155 -9.22 -2.25 14.93
N ASN A 156 -9.01 -1.62 13.78
CA ASN A 156 -9.71 -0.42 13.35
C ASN A 156 -10.60 -0.61 12.10
N LEU A 157 -10.88 -1.85 11.69
CA LEU A 157 -11.84 -2.13 10.63
C LEU A 157 -13.13 -2.74 11.20
N ASP A 158 -14.30 -2.12 10.89
CA ASP A 158 -15.60 -2.71 11.11
C ASP A 158 -16.15 -3.24 9.78
N VAL A 159 -16.10 -4.56 9.63
CA VAL A 159 -16.51 -5.28 8.42
C VAL A 159 -17.97 -5.75 8.45
N SER A 160 -18.75 -5.33 9.44
CA SER A 160 -20.12 -5.82 9.71
C SER A 160 -21.11 -5.56 8.57
N ASP A 161 -20.89 -4.53 7.76
CA ASP A 161 -21.76 -4.14 6.65
C ASP A 161 -21.35 -4.80 5.30
N GLU A 162 -20.30 -5.66 5.30
CA GLU A 162 -19.89 -6.49 4.16
C GLU A 162 -20.14 -7.97 4.46
N PRO A 163 -21.18 -8.59 3.89
CA PRO A 163 -21.70 -9.89 4.35
C PRO A 163 -20.69 -11.03 4.42
N ARG A 164 -19.78 -11.14 3.44
CA ARG A 164 -18.75 -12.20 3.41
C ARG A 164 -17.68 -11.97 4.47
N LEU A 165 -17.19 -10.72 4.61
CA LEU A 165 -16.21 -10.39 5.64
C LEU A 165 -16.82 -10.47 7.04
N ALA A 166 -18.10 -10.09 7.21
CA ALA A 166 -18.83 -10.25 8.46
C ALA A 166 -18.94 -11.73 8.87
N ALA A 167 -19.12 -12.65 7.91
CA ALA A 167 -19.12 -14.08 8.21
C ALA A 167 -17.72 -14.56 8.68
N LEU A 168 -16.63 -14.12 8.04
CA LEU A 168 -15.25 -14.41 8.46
C LEU A 168 -14.90 -13.79 9.82
N ALA A 169 -15.47 -12.63 10.16
CA ALA A 169 -15.35 -12.05 11.48
C ALA A 169 -16.12 -12.85 12.55
N ALA A 170 -17.32 -13.31 12.21
CA ALA A 170 -18.16 -14.10 13.12
C ALA A 170 -17.58 -15.49 13.45
N ASP A 171 -16.83 -16.10 12.53
CA ASP A 171 -16.15 -17.37 12.77
C ASP A 171 -14.75 -17.21 13.39
N GLY A 172 -14.27 -15.95 13.56
CA GLY A 172 -13.00 -15.64 14.21
C GLY A 172 -11.79 -15.66 13.28
N THR A 173 -11.99 -15.69 11.95
CA THR A 173 -10.91 -15.59 10.96
C THR A 173 -10.42 -14.14 10.82
N ILE A 174 -11.33 -13.14 10.83
CA ILE A 174 -10.99 -11.71 10.91
C ILE A 174 -11.22 -11.25 12.35
N VAL A 175 -10.17 -10.75 13.01
CA VAL A 175 -10.22 -10.31 14.42
C VAL A 175 -9.29 -9.11 14.65
N ALA A 176 -9.52 -8.37 15.74
CA ALA A 176 -8.65 -7.24 16.11
C ALA A 176 -7.27 -7.72 16.61
N SER A 177 -7.25 -8.86 17.32
CA SER A 177 -6.02 -9.44 17.87
C SER A 177 -6.16 -10.94 18.09
N THR A 178 -5.03 -11.65 18.19
CA THR A 178 -4.97 -13.08 18.48
C THR A 178 -3.95 -13.39 19.59
N VAL A 179 -4.01 -14.62 20.12
CA VAL A 179 -3.01 -15.13 21.08
C VAL A 179 -2.42 -16.43 20.57
N VAL A 180 -1.17 -16.40 20.18
CA VAL A 180 -0.40 -17.59 19.79
C VAL A 180 0.25 -18.22 21.01
N ARG A 181 0.25 -19.57 21.06
CA ARG A 181 0.94 -20.34 22.11
C ARG A 181 2.18 -21.00 21.53
N GLU A 182 3.35 -20.46 21.88
CA GLU A 182 4.62 -20.98 21.38
C GLU A 182 5.53 -21.40 22.56
N ARG A 183 5.87 -22.69 22.62
CA ARG A 183 6.73 -23.29 23.68
C ARG A 183 6.29 -22.96 25.11
N GLY A 184 4.97 -22.84 25.33
CA GLY A 184 4.40 -22.58 26.66
C GLY A 184 4.26 -21.10 27.01
N GLU A 185 4.69 -20.17 26.14
CA GLU A 185 4.45 -18.76 26.28
C GLU A 185 3.17 -18.36 25.52
N GLN A 186 2.51 -17.31 26.00
CA GLN A 186 1.41 -16.65 25.31
C GLN A 186 1.92 -15.36 24.71
N ILE A 187 1.72 -15.20 23.41
CA ILE A 187 2.15 -14.03 22.66
C ILE A 187 0.89 -13.43 22.02
N GLY A 188 0.58 -12.19 22.38
CA GLY A 188 -0.50 -11.42 21.77
C GLY A 188 -0.02 -10.77 20.49
N ILE A 189 -0.85 -10.80 19.47
CA ILE A 189 -0.58 -10.09 18.21
C ILE A 189 -1.80 -9.22 17.93
N VAL A 190 -1.59 -7.92 17.75
CA VAL A 190 -2.62 -6.91 17.43
C VAL A 190 -2.38 -6.41 16.01
N GLY A 191 -3.43 -6.26 15.21
CA GLY A 191 -3.35 -5.70 13.86
C GLY A 191 -3.83 -4.25 13.81
N ALA A 192 -3.32 -3.47 12.87
CA ALA A 192 -3.81 -2.12 12.55
C ALA A 192 -3.72 -1.86 11.05
N THR A 193 -4.73 -1.20 10.49
CA THR A 193 -4.80 -0.83 9.07
C THR A 193 -4.81 0.70 8.93
N THR A 194 -4.27 1.22 7.84
CA THR A 194 -4.21 2.65 7.57
C THR A 194 -5.60 3.32 7.62
N PRO A 195 -5.76 4.44 8.31
CA PRO A 195 -7.01 5.20 8.27
C PRO A 195 -7.28 5.83 6.88
N ALA A 196 -6.26 5.93 6.03
CA ALA A 196 -6.41 6.42 4.65
C ALA A 196 -7.08 5.41 3.71
N LEU A 197 -7.35 4.17 4.15
CA LEU A 197 -7.88 3.08 3.32
C LEU A 197 -9.04 3.48 2.41
N ALA A 198 -10.00 4.27 2.92
CA ALA A 198 -11.17 4.67 2.14
C ALA A 198 -10.84 5.60 0.95
N SER A 199 -9.70 6.31 1.01
CA SER A 199 -9.25 7.21 -0.07
C SER A 199 -8.27 6.55 -1.04
N ILE A 200 -7.54 5.51 -0.60
CA ILE A 200 -6.47 4.89 -1.42
C ILE A 200 -6.84 3.52 -1.99
N SER A 201 -7.93 2.89 -1.51
CA SER A 201 -8.40 1.59 -2.01
C SER A 201 -9.93 1.51 -2.04
N SER A 202 -10.51 0.32 -2.21
CA SER A 202 -11.94 0.09 -2.47
C SER A 202 -12.65 -0.70 -1.36
N PRO A 203 -12.66 -0.23 -0.09
CA PRO A 203 -13.25 -0.97 1.02
C PRO A 203 -14.79 -1.03 0.99
N ARG A 204 -15.47 -0.32 0.11
CA ARG A 204 -16.93 -0.22 -0.02
C ARG A 204 -17.63 0.12 1.31
N ASN A 205 -18.38 -0.84 1.91
CA ASN A 205 -19.13 -0.59 3.16
C ASN A 205 -18.33 -0.94 4.44
N VAL A 206 -17.05 -1.32 4.31
CA VAL A 206 -16.18 -1.46 5.48
C VAL A 206 -15.94 -0.09 6.10
N LYS A 207 -16.20 0.05 7.40
CA LYS A 207 -15.93 1.28 8.13
C LYS A 207 -14.49 1.29 8.60
N VAL A 208 -13.77 2.32 8.24
CA VAL A 208 -12.40 2.55 8.68
C VAL A 208 -12.43 3.52 9.85
N LEU A 209 -12.00 3.07 11.03
CA LEU A 209 -12.01 3.88 12.24
C LEU A 209 -10.68 4.62 12.36
N GLU A 210 -10.74 5.95 12.49
CA GLU A 210 -9.55 6.81 12.45
C GLU A 210 -8.77 6.87 13.78
N ASN A 211 -9.41 6.49 14.90
CA ASN A 211 -8.79 6.52 16.23
C ASN A 211 -7.91 5.29 16.51
N VAL A 212 -6.96 5.00 15.62
CA VAL A 212 -6.11 3.80 15.62
C VAL A 212 -5.40 3.59 16.96
N ALA A 213 -4.81 4.66 17.55
CA ALA A 213 -4.09 4.57 18.80
C ALA A 213 -4.96 4.07 19.97
N GLU A 214 -6.20 4.56 20.07
CA GLU A 214 -7.15 4.13 21.11
C GLU A 214 -7.54 2.67 20.91
N LEU A 215 -7.90 2.28 19.70
CA LEU A 215 -8.36 0.93 19.38
C LEU A 215 -7.25 -0.13 19.58
N VAL A 216 -6.03 0.19 19.16
CA VAL A 216 -4.86 -0.67 19.39
C VAL A 216 -4.58 -0.78 20.90
N GLN A 217 -4.62 0.34 21.66
CA GLN A 217 -4.40 0.33 23.09
C GLN A 217 -5.47 -0.49 23.84
N ASP A 218 -6.74 -0.39 23.44
CA ASP A 218 -7.84 -1.17 24.01
C ASP A 218 -7.60 -2.67 23.84
N GLU A 219 -7.11 -3.12 22.67
CA GLU A 219 -6.75 -4.51 22.44
C GLU A 219 -5.53 -4.95 23.27
N VAL A 220 -4.51 -4.12 23.36
CA VAL A 220 -3.32 -4.36 24.21
C VAL A 220 -3.74 -4.50 25.66
N ASP A 221 -4.60 -3.62 26.17
CA ASP A 221 -5.10 -3.65 27.54
C ASP A 221 -5.96 -4.89 27.80
N ARG A 222 -6.79 -5.30 26.84
CA ARG A 222 -7.58 -6.53 26.90
C ARG A 222 -6.69 -7.78 26.99
N LEU A 223 -5.63 -7.85 26.19
CA LEU A 223 -4.65 -8.94 26.23
C LEU A 223 -3.89 -8.96 27.55
N THR A 224 -3.41 -7.81 28.02
CA THR A 224 -2.69 -7.66 29.29
C THR A 224 -3.57 -8.06 30.46
N ALA A 225 -4.85 -7.67 30.50
CA ALA A 225 -5.81 -8.07 31.53
C ALA A 225 -6.05 -9.59 31.58
N ARG A 226 -5.81 -10.31 30.49
CA ARG A 226 -5.87 -11.78 30.40
C ARG A 226 -4.55 -12.47 30.75
N GLY A 227 -3.54 -11.68 31.15
CA GLY A 227 -2.22 -12.20 31.58
C GLY A 227 -1.23 -12.42 30.42
N VAL A 228 -1.54 -11.92 29.20
CA VAL A 228 -0.58 -11.90 28.09
C VAL A 228 0.42 -10.78 28.35
N ASN A 229 1.71 -11.10 28.33
CA ASN A 229 2.79 -10.18 28.69
C ASN A 229 3.88 -10.10 27.62
N LYS A 230 3.58 -10.53 26.42
CA LYS A 230 4.38 -10.35 25.21
C LYS A 230 3.41 -9.98 24.11
N ILE A 231 3.51 -8.74 23.64
CA ILE A 231 2.55 -8.18 22.68
C ILE A 231 3.30 -7.61 21.49
N ILE A 232 2.92 -8.08 20.30
CA ILE A 232 3.45 -7.66 19.01
C ILE A 232 2.35 -6.87 18.28
N LEU A 233 2.66 -5.69 17.81
CA LEU A 233 1.84 -4.95 16.86
C LEU A 233 2.31 -5.31 15.43
N ILE A 234 1.40 -5.71 14.57
CA ILE A 234 1.61 -5.80 13.12
C ILE A 234 0.71 -4.77 12.46
N SER A 235 1.30 -3.74 11.88
CA SER A 235 0.58 -2.58 11.37
C SER A 235 0.81 -2.41 9.87
N HIS A 236 -0.20 -1.90 9.21
CA HIS A 236 -0.13 -1.50 7.81
C HIS A 236 -0.63 -0.06 7.68
N LEU A 237 0.24 0.92 7.97
CA LEU A 237 -0.13 2.33 8.12
C LEU A 237 0.38 3.24 6.99
N GLN A 238 0.92 2.71 5.92
CA GLN A 238 1.48 3.36 4.73
C GLN A 238 2.95 3.76 4.82
N GLY A 239 3.60 3.59 5.95
CA GLY A 239 5.04 3.83 6.09
C GLY A 239 5.51 3.83 7.53
N LEU A 240 6.81 3.80 7.69
CA LEU A 240 7.46 3.76 8.99
C LEU A 240 7.22 5.04 9.82
N SER A 241 6.94 6.18 9.16
CA SER A 241 6.65 7.46 9.82
C SER A 241 5.38 7.39 10.66
N GLU A 242 4.35 6.70 10.19
CA GLU A 242 3.07 6.53 10.87
C GLU A 242 3.22 5.66 12.11
N ASP A 243 4.02 4.58 12.01
CA ASP A 243 4.33 3.73 13.18
C ASP A 243 5.16 4.50 14.22
N ARG A 244 6.13 5.30 13.77
CA ARG A 244 6.90 6.19 14.67
C ARG A 244 6.01 7.22 15.37
N ALA A 245 4.92 7.64 14.75
CA ALA A 245 3.93 8.54 15.37
C ALA A 245 2.96 7.79 16.30
N LEU A 246 2.63 6.52 16.01
CA LEU A 246 1.71 5.70 16.79
C LEU A 246 2.32 5.19 18.10
N ILE A 247 3.52 4.61 18.06
CA ILE A 247 4.15 3.95 19.21
C ILE A 247 4.25 4.85 20.46
N PRO A 248 4.60 6.15 20.37
CA PRO A 248 4.63 7.05 21.53
C PRO A 248 3.28 7.26 22.24
N LEU A 249 2.18 6.87 21.61
CA LEU A 249 0.82 6.94 22.16
C LEU A 249 0.43 5.64 22.90
N LEU A 250 1.17 4.55 22.70
CA LEU A 250 0.87 3.21 23.19
C LEU A 250 1.69 2.85 24.42
N ARG A 251 1.24 1.81 25.14
CA ARG A 251 1.94 1.17 26.26
C ARG A 251 1.83 -0.33 26.15
N ASN A 252 2.83 -1.05 26.67
CA ASN A 252 2.87 -2.51 26.74
C ASN A 252 2.88 -3.18 25.34
N VAL A 253 3.33 -2.51 24.31
CA VAL A 253 3.73 -3.11 23.05
C VAL A 253 5.22 -3.42 23.12
N ASP A 254 5.60 -4.68 22.94
CA ASP A 254 7.00 -5.12 23.06
C ASP A 254 7.78 -5.05 21.74
N VAL A 255 7.07 -5.18 20.62
CA VAL A 255 7.62 -5.18 19.25
C VAL A 255 6.58 -4.61 18.30
N ALA A 256 7.00 -3.83 17.31
CA ALA A 256 6.17 -3.42 16.18
C ALA A 256 6.78 -3.87 14.85
N ILE A 257 5.93 -4.35 13.95
CA ILE A 257 6.28 -4.72 12.56
C ILE A 257 5.42 -3.86 11.65
N ALA A 258 6.05 -2.88 11.03
CA ALA A 258 5.42 -1.93 10.12
C ALA A 258 5.24 -2.53 8.72
N GLY A 259 4.27 -2.04 7.98
CA GLY A 259 3.98 -2.36 6.58
C GLY A 259 3.37 -1.18 5.84
N GLY A 260 3.30 -1.26 4.53
CA GLY A 260 2.75 -0.24 3.65
C GLY A 260 3.78 0.78 3.15
N GLY A 261 5.07 0.55 3.40
CA GLY A 261 6.15 1.39 2.92
C GLY A 261 7.31 0.54 2.38
N ASP A 262 8.13 1.16 1.55
CA ASP A 262 9.28 0.52 0.91
C ASP A 262 10.59 0.72 1.69
N GLU A 263 10.51 1.11 2.98
CA GLU A 263 11.71 1.41 3.75
C GLU A 263 12.54 0.17 4.01
N LEU A 264 13.82 0.26 3.67
CA LEU A 264 14.81 -0.76 3.91
C LEU A 264 15.66 -0.41 5.12
N LEU A 265 15.49 -1.15 6.22
CA LEU A 265 16.26 -1.04 7.45
C LEU A 265 17.34 -2.12 7.48
N ALA A 266 18.61 -1.76 7.60
CA ALA A 266 19.68 -2.75 7.62
C ALA A 266 20.92 -2.27 8.40
N ALA A 267 21.81 -3.21 8.75
CA ALA A 267 23.18 -2.92 9.17
C ALA A 267 24.07 -2.69 7.95
N ASP A 268 25.22 -2.02 8.13
CA ASP A 268 26.13 -1.69 7.02
C ASP A 268 26.69 -2.93 6.30
N ASP A 269 26.73 -4.06 6.98
CA ASP A 269 27.26 -5.34 6.47
C ASP A 269 26.18 -6.33 6.01
N THR A 270 24.90 -5.91 6.03
CA THR A 270 23.79 -6.74 5.55
C THR A 270 23.89 -6.94 4.04
N PRO A 271 23.91 -8.18 3.54
CA PRO A 271 23.86 -8.45 2.10
C PRO A 271 22.50 -7.98 1.52
N LEU A 272 22.51 -6.96 0.66
CA LEU A 272 21.31 -6.45 -0.01
C LEU A 272 21.11 -7.10 -1.38
N VAL A 273 19.88 -7.03 -1.88
CA VAL A 273 19.55 -7.31 -3.28
C VAL A 273 20.21 -6.23 -4.14
N PRO A 274 20.85 -6.56 -5.27
CA PRO A 274 21.51 -5.56 -6.12
C PRO A 274 20.54 -4.46 -6.55
N GLY A 275 20.93 -3.20 -6.30
CA GLY A 275 20.12 -2.02 -6.58
C GLY A 275 19.33 -1.50 -5.37
N ASP A 276 19.16 -2.31 -4.32
CA ASP A 276 18.55 -1.84 -3.08
C ASP A 276 19.56 -1.02 -2.26
N GLU A 277 19.06 0.02 -1.60
CA GLU A 277 19.84 0.89 -0.72
C GLU A 277 19.13 1.05 0.64
N ILE A 278 19.91 1.21 1.71
CA ILE A 278 19.35 1.46 3.05
C ILE A 278 18.63 2.81 3.02
N SER A 279 17.37 2.82 3.41
CA SER A 279 16.57 4.05 3.48
C SER A 279 17.16 5.06 4.47
N LEU A 280 17.03 6.33 4.13
CA LEU A 280 17.47 7.42 4.99
C LEU A 280 16.31 7.92 5.86
N ASP A 281 16.58 8.17 7.11
CA ASP A 281 15.66 8.85 8.00
C ASP A 281 15.38 10.27 7.46
N PRO A 282 14.13 10.65 7.18
CA PRO A 282 13.80 11.92 6.53
C PRO A 282 14.11 13.15 7.39
N GLU A 283 14.18 12.98 8.71
CA GLU A 283 14.46 14.08 9.63
C GLU A 283 15.97 14.31 9.83
N THR A 284 16.74 13.21 9.89
CA THR A 284 18.17 13.28 10.24
C THR A 284 19.10 13.06 9.06
N GLY A 285 18.60 12.49 7.96
CA GLY A 285 19.39 12.07 6.79
C GLY A 285 20.34 10.89 7.08
N GLN A 286 20.18 10.20 8.22
CA GLN A 286 21.01 9.05 8.58
C GLN A 286 20.39 7.74 8.06
N PRO A 287 21.19 6.73 7.72
CA PRO A 287 20.68 5.42 7.34
C PRO A 287 19.84 4.79 8.47
N LEU A 288 18.67 4.28 8.10
CA LEU A 288 17.79 3.55 9.01
C LEU A 288 18.41 2.20 9.40
N ARG A 289 18.38 1.88 10.69
CA ARG A 289 18.98 0.66 11.25
C ARG A 289 17.92 -0.36 11.64
N TYR A 290 18.22 -1.62 11.47
CA TYR A 290 17.37 -2.73 11.87
C TYR A 290 17.83 -3.31 13.22
N PRO A 291 16.96 -3.31 14.28
CA PRO A 291 15.68 -2.60 14.35
C PRO A 291 15.88 -1.09 14.56
N LEU A 292 14.86 -0.31 14.20
CA LEU A 292 14.70 1.04 14.72
C LEU A 292 14.11 0.96 16.13
N TYR A 293 14.44 1.91 17.01
CA TYR A 293 13.84 2.00 18.34
C TYR A 293 12.99 3.26 18.46
N VAL A 294 11.75 3.09 18.94
CA VAL A 294 10.83 4.19 19.23
C VAL A 294 10.37 4.08 20.67
N THR A 295 10.47 5.19 21.42
CA THR A 295 10.09 5.21 22.83
C THR A 295 8.57 5.30 22.97
N ASP A 296 7.97 4.40 23.72
CA ASP A 296 6.54 4.32 24.02
C ASP A 296 6.07 5.35 25.06
N ALA A 297 4.75 5.41 25.34
CA ALA A 297 4.16 6.31 26.33
C ALA A 297 4.58 6.01 27.78
N ALA A 298 5.21 4.87 28.06
CA ALA A 298 5.78 4.53 29.36
C ALA A 298 7.29 4.81 29.46
N GLY A 299 7.92 5.30 28.39
CA GLY A 299 9.36 5.57 28.33
C GLY A 299 10.20 4.33 28.03
N ILE A 300 9.61 3.31 27.40
CA ILE A 300 10.28 2.06 27.02
C ILE A 300 10.58 2.09 25.53
N ASP A 301 11.80 1.71 25.14
CA ASP A 301 12.20 1.62 23.75
C ASP A 301 11.65 0.34 23.10
N VAL A 302 10.77 0.50 22.13
CA VAL A 302 10.14 -0.57 21.35
C VAL A 302 10.92 -0.77 20.06
N PRO A 303 11.41 -1.98 19.73
CA PRO A 303 12.00 -2.28 18.44
C PRO A 303 10.91 -2.29 17.35
N VAL A 304 11.12 -1.50 16.30
CA VAL A 304 10.27 -1.39 15.11
C VAL A 304 11.05 -1.89 13.91
N VAL A 305 10.44 -2.76 13.11
CA VAL A 305 11.04 -3.40 11.94
C VAL A 305 10.08 -3.41 10.76
N THR A 306 10.61 -3.44 9.55
CA THR A 306 9.87 -3.62 8.29
C THR A 306 10.76 -4.30 7.25
N THR A 307 10.20 -4.64 6.08
CA THR A 307 10.91 -5.11 4.88
C THR A 307 10.52 -4.26 3.68
N PRO A 308 11.37 -4.12 2.65
CA PRO A 308 11.03 -3.32 1.46
C PRO A 308 10.15 -4.07 0.45
N GLY A 309 9.33 -5.03 0.87
CA GLY A 309 8.36 -5.70 0.02
C GLY A 309 8.89 -6.75 -0.97
N ASP A 310 8.05 -7.12 -1.95
CA ASP A 310 8.33 -7.95 -3.14
C ASP A 310 8.88 -9.35 -2.86
N TYR A 311 8.68 -9.91 -1.66
CA TYR A 311 9.34 -11.14 -1.22
C TYR A 311 10.87 -11.13 -1.39
N LYS A 312 11.49 -9.95 -1.47
CA LYS A 312 12.96 -9.80 -1.62
C LYS A 312 13.73 -10.23 -0.37
N TYR A 313 13.10 -10.09 0.79
CA TYR A 313 13.70 -10.39 2.09
C TYR A 313 12.73 -11.11 3.03
N VAL A 314 13.31 -11.88 3.95
CA VAL A 314 12.67 -12.29 5.20
C VAL A 314 13.27 -11.44 6.31
N GLY A 315 12.46 -10.66 7.00
CA GLY A 315 12.88 -10.00 8.23
C GLY A 315 13.00 -11.05 9.36
N GLN A 316 14.10 -11.01 10.11
CA GLN A 316 14.34 -11.87 11.25
C GLN A 316 14.63 -11.00 12.47
N LEU A 317 13.75 -11.01 13.46
CA LEU A 317 13.93 -10.30 14.72
C LEU A 317 14.02 -11.30 15.89
N VAL A 318 15.16 -11.34 16.56
CA VAL A 318 15.41 -12.25 17.70
C VAL A 318 15.29 -11.45 18.99
N VAL A 319 14.24 -11.69 19.77
CA VAL A 319 13.94 -10.93 20.99
C VAL A 319 14.11 -11.81 22.23
N ASN A 320 14.89 -11.34 23.18
CA ASN A 320 15.10 -11.99 24.47
C ASN A 320 14.20 -11.37 25.55
N PHE A 321 13.36 -12.19 26.15
CA PHE A 321 12.43 -11.78 27.21
C PHE A 321 12.86 -12.30 28.59
N ASP A 322 12.60 -11.50 29.64
CA ASP A 322 12.69 -11.96 31.02
C ASP A 322 11.46 -12.83 31.40
N ARG A 323 11.46 -13.33 32.64
CA ARG A 323 10.33 -14.12 33.18
C ARG A 323 9.02 -13.35 33.32
N HIS A 324 9.06 -12.01 33.23
CA HIS A 324 7.90 -11.13 33.35
C HIS A 324 7.38 -10.68 31.99
N GLY A 325 8.04 -11.07 30.90
CA GLY A 325 7.70 -10.71 29.53
C GLY A 325 8.34 -9.42 29.06
N ARG A 326 9.26 -8.79 29.80
CA ARG A 326 9.94 -7.57 29.36
C ARG A 326 11.05 -7.91 28.37
N VAL A 327 11.18 -7.11 27.33
CA VAL A 327 12.29 -7.18 26.39
C VAL A 327 13.59 -6.81 27.10
N LEU A 328 14.56 -7.74 27.11
CA LEU A 328 15.89 -7.52 27.66
C LEU A 328 16.89 -7.07 26.60
N SER A 329 16.78 -7.62 25.40
CA SER A 329 17.66 -7.29 24.28
C SER A 329 17.13 -7.84 22.97
N VAL A 330 17.55 -7.24 21.88
CA VAL A 330 17.49 -7.81 20.54
C VAL A 330 18.78 -8.58 20.27
N GLY A 331 18.67 -9.79 19.75
CA GLY A 331 19.79 -10.66 19.48
C GLY A 331 20.60 -10.22 18.23
N PRO A 332 21.90 -10.55 18.18
CA PRO A 332 22.78 -10.12 17.08
C PRO A 332 22.46 -10.75 15.73
N ASP A 333 21.68 -11.84 15.70
CA ASP A 333 21.24 -12.50 14.47
C ASP A 333 19.96 -11.84 13.88
N SER A 334 19.58 -10.65 14.38
CA SER A 334 18.45 -9.88 13.86
C SER A 334 18.88 -9.07 12.64
N GLY A 335 18.04 -9.05 11.61
CA GLY A 335 18.28 -8.31 10.37
C GLY A 335 17.45 -8.84 9.21
N LEU A 336 17.68 -8.27 8.03
CA LEU A 336 17.11 -8.75 6.78
C LEU A 336 17.93 -9.93 6.24
N VAL A 337 17.24 -10.98 5.81
CA VAL A 337 17.83 -12.12 5.11
C VAL A 337 17.29 -12.11 3.68
N ARG A 338 18.14 -11.79 2.69
CA ARG A 338 17.70 -11.68 1.31
C ARG A 338 17.34 -13.03 0.69
N VAL A 339 16.34 -13.03 -0.17
CA VAL A 339 15.89 -14.20 -0.92
C VAL A 339 16.69 -14.27 -2.21
N SER A 340 17.80 -15.04 -2.19
CA SER A 340 18.78 -15.10 -3.27
C SER A 340 18.72 -16.42 -4.04
N GLY A 341 18.82 -16.37 -5.36
CA GLY A 341 19.03 -17.53 -6.23
C GLY A 341 20.50 -17.74 -6.61
N VAL A 342 21.42 -16.86 -6.18
CA VAL A 342 22.84 -16.88 -6.57
C VAL A 342 23.76 -17.04 -5.36
N ALA A 343 24.95 -17.60 -5.61
CA ALA A 343 25.96 -17.78 -4.55
C ALA A 343 26.43 -16.41 -3.99
N PRO A 344 26.84 -16.31 -2.71
CA PRO A 344 27.11 -17.45 -1.79
C PRO A 344 25.91 -17.95 -0.98
N ASP A 345 24.78 -17.26 -0.99
CA ASP A 345 23.61 -17.47 -0.16
C ASP A 345 22.38 -17.99 -0.93
N ALA A 346 22.62 -18.66 -2.05
CA ALA A 346 21.58 -19.20 -2.91
C ALA A 346 20.64 -20.16 -2.19
N VAL A 347 19.34 -19.91 -2.34
CA VAL A 347 18.25 -20.74 -1.85
C VAL A 347 17.55 -21.40 -3.03
N ALA A 348 17.43 -22.72 -3.01
CA ALA A 348 16.68 -23.44 -4.03
C ALA A 348 15.17 -23.21 -3.88
N PRO A 349 14.40 -23.00 -4.98
CA PRO A 349 12.96 -22.84 -4.89
C PRO A 349 12.28 -24.11 -4.34
N ASP A 350 11.21 -23.95 -3.57
CA ASP A 350 10.34 -25.06 -3.18
C ASP A 350 9.72 -25.68 -4.42
N ARG A 351 9.95 -26.98 -4.61
CA ARG A 351 9.53 -27.70 -5.83
C ARG A 351 8.01 -27.85 -5.98
N HIS A 352 7.28 -27.83 -4.86
CA HIS A 352 5.84 -27.94 -4.89
C HIS A 352 5.25 -26.60 -5.33
N LEU A 353 5.63 -25.49 -4.67
CA LEU A 353 5.20 -24.14 -5.03
C LEU A 353 5.65 -23.77 -6.45
N GLN A 354 6.87 -24.14 -6.85
CA GLN A 354 7.31 -23.88 -8.22
C GLN A 354 6.30 -24.44 -9.24
N ARG A 355 5.90 -25.70 -9.10
CA ARG A 355 5.00 -26.35 -10.06
C ARG A 355 3.52 -25.96 -9.93
N THR A 356 3.04 -25.64 -8.71
CA THR A 356 1.61 -25.43 -8.45
C THR A 356 1.20 -23.96 -8.42
N VAL A 357 2.16 -23.05 -8.28
CA VAL A 357 1.96 -21.62 -8.23
C VAL A 357 2.78 -20.91 -9.30
N VAL A 358 4.11 -21.00 -9.23
CA VAL A 358 5.00 -20.15 -10.05
C VAL A 358 4.91 -20.51 -11.55
N ASP A 359 5.05 -21.79 -11.92
CA ASP A 359 5.00 -22.20 -13.34
C ASP A 359 3.67 -21.83 -14.02
N PRO A 360 2.46 -22.03 -13.40
CA PRO A 360 1.20 -21.54 -13.96
C PRO A 360 1.11 -20.02 -14.11
N VAL A 361 1.66 -19.25 -13.15
CA VAL A 361 1.67 -17.78 -13.22
C VAL A 361 2.62 -17.32 -14.34
N ILE A 362 3.80 -17.93 -14.49
CA ILE A 362 4.69 -17.66 -15.63
C ILE A 362 3.98 -17.93 -16.96
N ALA A 363 3.32 -19.08 -17.09
CA ALA A 363 2.60 -19.40 -18.32
C ALA A 363 1.49 -18.39 -18.64
N TYR A 364 0.84 -17.85 -17.62
CA TYR A 364 -0.17 -16.80 -17.78
C TYR A 364 0.46 -15.48 -18.24
N THR A 365 1.54 -15.02 -17.60
CA THR A 365 2.22 -13.77 -17.97
C THR A 365 2.88 -13.84 -19.35
N GLU A 366 3.45 -14.99 -19.72
CA GLU A 366 3.96 -15.25 -21.08
C GLU A 366 2.84 -15.18 -22.13
N ASN A 367 1.64 -15.68 -21.79
CA ASN A 367 0.48 -15.55 -22.68
C ASN A 367 0.06 -14.09 -22.86
N LEU A 368 0.05 -13.28 -21.79
CA LEU A 368 -0.22 -11.84 -21.88
C LEU A 368 0.80 -11.14 -22.78
N ALA A 369 2.08 -11.48 -22.66
CA ALA A 369 3.17 -10.89 -23.45
C ALA A 369 3.08 -11.21 -24.96
N THR A 370 2.43 -12.32 -25.33
CA THR A 370 2.28 -12.76 -26.72
C THR A 370 0.89 -12.47 -27.31
N THR A 371 -0.07 -12.05 -26.48
CA THR A 371 -1.42 -11.69 -26.92
C THR A 371 -1.44 -10.26 -27.44
N VAL A 372 -1.40 -10.08 -28.76
CA VAL A 372 -1.45 -8.75 -29.40
C VAL A 372 -2.88 -8.22 -29.38
N LEU A 373 -3.08 -7.04 -28.80
CA LEU A 373 -4.37 -6.33 -28.74
C LEU A 373 -4.52 -5.29 -29.86
N ALA A 374 -3.42 -4.61 -30.20
CA ALA A 374 -3.41 -3.58 -31.23
C ALA A 374 -2.02 -3.40 -31.84
N THR A 375 -1.94 -2.63 -32.92
CA THR A 375 -0.69 -2.13 -33.49
C THR A 375 -0.69 -0.61 -33.46
N SER A 376 0.36 -0.01 -32.89
CA SER A 376 0.57 1.45 -32.92
C SER A 376 1.43 1.87 -34.10
N GLU A 377 0.98 2.89 -34.84
CA GLU A 377 1.74 3.52 -35.92
C GLU A 377 2.77 4.54 -35.41
N VAL A 378 2.63 4.96 -34.16
CA VAL A 378 3.42 6.03 -33.52
C VAL A 378 4.04 5.55 -32.23
N ALA A 379 5.10 6.24 -31.80
CA ALA A 379 5.62 6.06 -30.45
C ALA A 379 4.63 6.68 -29.44
N LEU A 380 4.38 5.96 -28.31
CA LEU A 380 3.48 6.40 -27.26
C LEU A 380 4.30 6.87 -26.05
N GLU A 381 4.11 8.13 -25.67
CA GLU A 381 4.89 8.79 -24.62
C GLU A 381 4.32 8.52 -23.24
N GLY A 382 4.99 7.69 -22.44
CA GLY A 382 4.61 7.35 -21.09
C GLY A 382 5.61 7.76 -20.00
N ARG A 383 6.72 8.42 -20.37
CA ARG A 383 7.68 8.94 -19.39
C ARG A 383 7.02 9.93 -18.43
N ARG A 384 7.50 9.98 -17.19
CA ARG A 384 6.95 10.89 -16.17
C ARG A 384 7.31 12.33 -16.46
N GLU A 385 8.59 12.60 -16.84
CA GLU A 385 9.14 13.93 -17.05
C GLU A 385 10.24 13.93 -18.16
N PRO A 386 10.13 14.77 -19.22
CA PRO A 386 8.87 15.41 -19.65
C PRO A 386 7.89 14.34 -20.12
N GLY A 387 6.59 14.53 -19.89
CA GLY A 387 5.59 13.55 -20.30
C GLY A 387 4.32 13.60 -19.46
N VAL A 388 3.75 12.41 -19.15
CA VAL A 388 2.39 12.25 -18.60
C VAL A 388 2.10 13.02 -17.31
N ARG A 389 3.12 13.51 -16.60
CA ARG A 389 2.98 14.27 -15.35
C ARG A 389 3.26 15.76 -15.49
N THR A 390 3.61 16.24 -16.69
CA THR A 390 4.02 17.63 -16.91
C THR A 390 3.41 18.27 -18.15
N GLU A 391 2.95 17.46 -19.11
CA GLU A 391 2.39 17.92 -20.39
C GLU A 391 1.42 16.90 -20.99
N GLU A 392 0.68 17.31 -22.02
CA GLU A 392 -0.13 16.41 -22.82
C GLU A 392 0.75 15.36 -23.51
N THR A 393 0.31 14.10 -23.50
CA THR A 393 0.96 13.05 -24.29
C THR A 393 -0.08 12.22 -25.03
N ASN A 394 0.33 11.61 -26.16
CA ASN A 394 -0.56 10.75 -26.90
C ASN A 394 -0.95 9.46 -26.13
N LEU A 395 -0.07 8.92 -25.28
CA LEU A 395 -0.43 7.83 -24.37
C LEU A 395 -1.44 8.30 -23.32
N GLY A 396 -1.26 9.52 -22.78
CA GLY A 396 -2.21 10.12 -21.84
C GLY A 396 -3.59 10.33 -22.47
N ASN A 397 -3.62 10.82 -23.71
CA ASN A 397 -4.86 10.96 -24.50
C ASN A 397 -5.53 9.59 -24.71
N LEU A 398 -4.76 8.56 -25.09
CA LEU A 398 -5.25 7.18 -25.27
C LEU A 398 -5.88 6.62 -24.00
N MET A 399 -5.24 6.83 -22.84
CA MET A 399 -5.76 6.41 -21.54
C MET A 399 -7.06 7.14 -21.16
N ALA A 400 -7.12 8.45 -21.34
CA ALA A 400 -8.31 9.23 -21.05
C ALA A 400 -9.48 8.86 -21.98
N ASP A 401 -9.20 8.62 -23.27
CA ASP A 401 -10.20 8.15 -24.23
C ASP A 401 -10.73 6.76 -23.86
N ALA A 402 -9.86 5.87 -23.37
CA ALA A 402 -10.26 4.54 -22.90
C ALA A 402 -11.23 4.63 -21.71
N LEU A 403 -10.99 5.53 -20.74
CA LEU A 403 -11.92 5.77 -19.62
C LEU A 403 -13.26 6.31 -20.11
N LEU A 404 -13.24 7.28 -21.05
CA LEU A 404 -14.45 7.86 -21.61
C LEU A 404 -15.26 6.81 -22.39
N PHE A 405 -14.57 5.99 -23.18
CA PHE A 405 -15.17 4.90 -23.93
C PHE A 405 -15.84 3.87 -22.98
N ALA A 406 -15.11 3.39 -21.98
CA ALA A 406 -15.62 2.43 -21.02
C ALA A 406 -16.82 2.98 -20.24
N GLY A 407 -16.70 4.23 -19.73
CA GLY A 407 -17.80 4.92 -19.04
C GLY A 407 -19.06 5.01 -19.89
N ARG A 408 -18.92 5.42 -21.16
CA ARG A 408 -20.06 5.52 -22.10
C ARG A 408 -20.67 4.18 -22.47
N GLN A 409 -19.84 3.16 -22.68
CA GLN A 409 -20.28 1.82 -23.04
C GLN A 409 -21.10 1.15 -21.92
N ARG A 410 -20.67 1.37 -20.67
CA ARG A 410 -21.22 0.65 -19.49
C ARG A 410 -22.27 1.45 -18.72
N ALA A 411 -22.40 2.75 -18.96
CA ALA A 411 -23.27 3.64 -18.18
C ALA A 411 -24.71 3.11 -18.02
N ALA A 412 -25.32 2.65 -19.11
CA ALA A 412 -26.69 2.18 -19.10
C ALA A 412 -26.86 0.88 -18.27
N GLU A 413 -25.88 -0.02 -18.30
CA GLU A 413 -25.87 -1.26 -17.51
C GLU A 413 -25.83 -0.97 -16.01
N TYR A 414 -25.11 0.07 -15.62
CA TYR A 414 -24.92 0.47 -14.22
C TYR A 414 -25.88 1.59 -13.76
N GLY A 415 -26.85 1.96 -14.60
CA GLY A 415 -27.90 2.92 -14.22
C GLY A 415 -27.41 4.35 -14.02
N VAL A 416 -26.29 4.73 -14.63
CA VAL A 416 -25.73 6.09 -14.58
C VAL A 416 -25.76 6.75 -15.95
N ALA A 417 -25.81 8.09 -16.00
CA ALA A 417 -25.73 8.83 -17.25
C ALA A 417 -24.35 8.64 -17.91
N ALA A 418 -24.33 8.56 -19.23
CA ALA A 418 -23.07 8.49 -19.96
C ALA A 418 -22.21 9.74 -19.67
N PRO A 419 -20.90 9.58 -19.41
CA PRO A 419 -20.04 10.72 -19.10
C PRO A 419 -19.83 11.62 -20.32
N ASP A 420 -19.76 12.93 -20.06
CA ASP A 420 -19.46 13.95 -21.07
C ASP A 420 -17.97 13.93 -21.41
N VAL A 421 -17.13 13.80 -20.38
CA VAL A 421 -15.68 13.94 -20.42
C VAL A 421 -14.99 12.85 -19.60
N ALA A 422 -13.67 12.70 -19.78
CA ALA A 422 -12.85 11.89 -18.90
C ALA A 422 -11.57 12.61 -18.48
N LEU A 423 -11.04 12.16 -17.33
CA LEU A 423 -9.81 12.61 -16.71
C LEU A 423 -9.03 11.42 -16.17
N GLN A 424 -7.77 11.29 -16.57
CA GLN A 424 -6.82 10.30 -16.04
C GLN A 424 -5.66 11.03 -15.36
N ASN A 425 -5.41 10.78 -14.07
CA ASN A 425 -4.24 11.32 -13.40
C ASN A 425 -2.94 10.71 -13.96
N GLY A 426 -1.92 11.52 -14.18
CA GLY A 426 -0.62 11.08 -14.69
C GLY A 426 0.09 10.09 -13.75
N GLY A 427 -0.26 10.12 -12.46
CA GLY A 427 0.19 9.15 -11.45
C GLY A 427 -0.27 7.73 -11.74
N GLY A 428 -1.41 7.55 -12.40
CA GLY A 428 -1.94 6.25 -12.77
C GLY A 428 -1.31 5.64 -14.04
N ILE A 429 -0.47 6.38 -14.79
CA ILE A 429 0.27 5.89 -15.96
C ILE A 429 1.70 5.56 -15.52
N ARG A 430 2.08 4.28 -15.55
CA ARG A 430 3.22 3.76 -14.78
C ARG A 430 4.39 3.23 -15.58
N ASN A 431 4.25 2.97 -16.88
CA ASN A 431 5.30 2.37 -17.72
C ASN A 431 6.61 3.21 -17.77
N ASN A 432 6.54 4.51 -17.47
CA ASN A 432 7.70 5.44 -17.39
C ASN A 432 8.68 5.30 -18.56
N SER A 433 8.19 5.02 -19.75
CA SER A 433 9.00 4.79 -20.94
C SER A 433 8.28 5.26 -22.20
N LEU A 434 9.04 5.45 -23.27
CA LEU A 434 8.51 5.63 -24.62
C LEU A 434 8.26 4.23 -25.21
N ILE A 435 7.01 3.90 -25.52
CA ILE A 435 6.64 2.68 -26.22
C ILE A 435 6.84 2.90 -27.71
N PRO A 436 7.72 2.15 -28.39
CA PRO A 436 7.97 2.35 -29.83
C PRO A 436 6.74 1.96 -30.67
N PRO A 437 6.64 2.44 -31.95
CA PRO A 437 5.65 1.92 -32.87
C PRO A 437 5.75 0.40 -33.01
N GLY A 438 4.61 -0.29 -33.09
CA GLY A 438 4.56 -1.75 -33.19
C GLY A 438 3.40 -2.37 -32.44
N GLU A 439 3.56 -3.62 -32.07
CA GLU A 439 2.55 -4.40 -31.36
C GLU A 439 2.38 -3.92 -29.91
N LEU A 440 1.12 -3.73 -29.51
CA LEU A 440 0.70 -3.51 -28.14
C LEU A 440 0.05 -4.80 -27.64
N THR A 441 0.70 -5.44 -26.67
CA THR A 441 0.22 -6.71 -26.10
C THR A 441 -0.67 -6.50 -24.88
N ALA A 442 -1.34 -7.55 -24.45
CA ALA A 442 -2.08 -7.52 -23.20
C ALA A 442 -1.17 -7.17 -22.01
N LEU A 443 0.07 -7.66 -21.99
CA LEU A 443 1.04 -7.27 -20.94
C LEU A 443 1.35 -5.77 -20.98
N THR A 444 1.50 -5.17 -22.15
CA THR A 444 1.73 -3.72 -22.30
C THR A 444 0.65 -2.89 -21.57
N THR A 445 -0.61 -3.34 -21.56
CA THR A 445 -1.67 -2.61 -20.84
C THR A 445 -1.51 -2.66 -19.33
N PHE A 446 -0.95 -3.73 -18.77
CA PHE A 446 -0.59 -3.80 -17.34
C PHE A 446 0.63 -2.93 -17.01
N ASP A 447 1.64 -2.88 -17.89
CA ASP A 447 2.79 -1.98 -17.70
C ASP A 447 2.35 -0.50 -17.65
N ILE A 448 1.36 -0.13 -18.46
CA ILE A 448 0.79 1.23 -18.49
C ILE A 448 -0.10 1.47 -17.26
N ALA A 449 -0.97 0.53 -16.90
CA ALA A 449 -2.08 0.67 -15.97
C ALA A 449 -2.12 -0.51 -14.96
N PRO A 450 -1.13 -0.62 -14.05
CA PRO A 450 -0.98 -1.81 -13.22
C PRO A 450 -1.96 -1.91 -12.05
N PHE A 451 -2.54 -0.77 -11.59
CA PHE A 451 -3.35 -0.75 -10.37
C PHE A 451 -4.74 -1.37 -10.54
N GLY A 452 -5.35 -1.78 -9.42
CA GLY A 452 -6.72 -2.29 -9.36
C GLY A 452 -7.82 -1.22 -9.46
N ASN A 453 -7.48 -0.03 -9.96
CA ASN A 453 -8.43 1.08 -10.05
C ASN A 453 -9.55 0.79 -11.05
N PHE A 454 -10.80 0.98 -10.62
CA PHE A 454 -11.97 0.82 -11.46
C PHE A 454 -12.33 2.12 -12.18
N VAL A 455 -12.88 2.00 -13.38
CA VAL A 455 -13.49 3.14 -14.07
C VAL A 455 -14.71 3.59 -13.28
N ALA A 456 -14.72 4.86 -12.88
CA ALA A 456 -15.77 5.52 -12.13
C ALA A 456 -16.42 6.62 -12.95
N VAL A 457 -17.74 6.73 -12.88
CA VAL A 457 -18.50 7.85 -13.43
C VAL A 457 -19.04 8.69 -12.30
N VAL A 458 -18.62 9.95 -12.24
CA VAL A 458 -19.09 10.96 -11.27
C VAL A 458 -20.12 11.83 -12.00
N PRO A 459 -21.42 11.64 -11.76
CA PRO A 459 -22.44 12.45 -12.41
C PRO A 459 -22.54 13.83 -11.78
N GLU A 460 -23.07 14.78 -12.53
CA GLU A 460 -23.52 16.09 -12.02
C GLU A 460 -22.45 16.90 -11.27
N VAL A 461 -21.18 16.85 -11.71
CA VAL A 461 -20.10 17.70 -11.16
C VAL A 461 -20.40 19.16 -11.48
N PRO A 462 -20.60 20.05 -10.47
CA PRO A 462 -20.82 21.49 -10.73
C PRO A 462 -19.64 22.08 -11.51
N ARG A 463 -19.89 23.02 -12.42
CA ARG A 463 -18.86 23.65 -13.25
C ARG A 463 -17.77 24.34 -12.44
N GLU A 464 -18.13 24.94 -11.32
CA GLU A 464 -17.20 25.53 -10.37
C GLU A 464 -16.25 24.48 -9.80
N GLN A 465 -16.78 23.34 -9.37
CA GLN A 465 -15.98 22.22 -8.85
C GLN A 465 -15.16 21.55 -9.95
N PHE A 466 -15.70 21.45 -11.18
CA PHE A 466 -14.92 20.96 -12.33
C PHE A 466 -13.70 21.84 -12.63
N LYS A 467 -13.86 23.18 -12.52
CA LYS A 467 -12.72 24.10 -12.60
C LYS A 467 -11.70 23.83 -11.47
N GLU A 468 -12.14 23.64 -10.23
CA GLU A 468 -11.25 23.32 -9.08
C GLU A 468 -10.51 22.00 -9.28
N ILE A 469 -11.16 20.98 -9.86
CA ILE A 469 -10.54 19.71 -10.25
C ILE A 469 -9.39 19.95 -11.25
N LEU A 470 -9.62 20.78 -12.27
CA LEU A 470 -8.58 21.11 -13.25
C LEU A 470 -7.49 22.03 -12.67
N GLU A 471 -7.82 22.95 -11.75
CA GLU A 471 -6.82 23.75 -11.03
C GLU A 471 -5.91 22.85 -10.18
N ASN A 472 -6.45 21.79 -9.54
CA ASN A 472 -5.66 20.80 -8.84
C ASN A 472 -4.71 20.06 -9.80
N ALA A 473 -5.23 19.62 -10.95
CA ALA A 473 -4.46 18.91 -11.96
C ALA A 473 -3.19 19.67 -12.41
N VAL A 474 -3.21 21.00 -12.44
CA VAL A 474 -2.06 21.83 -12.87
C VAL A 474 -1.36 22.51 -11.69
N SER A 475 -1.77 22.26 -10.44
CA SER A 475 -1.24 22.95 -9.26
C SER A 475 0.22 22.62 -8.99
N GLY A 476 0.66 21.38 -9.25
CA GLY A 476 2.02 20.90 -9.03
C GLY A 476 3.05 21.41 -10.06
N ILE A 477 2.62 21.89 -11.22
CA ILE A 477 3.54 22.37 -12.28
C ILE A 477 4.46 23.50 -11.75
N PRO A 478 5.81 23.41 -11.97
CA PRO A 478 6.50 22.58 -12.95
C PRO A 478 6.96 21.20 -12.46
N ALA A 479 6.70 20.81 -11.23
CA ALA A 479 7.10 19.50 -10.74
C ALA A 479 6.29 18.38 -11.45
N ALA A 480 6.92 17.21 -11.63
CA ALA A 480 6.29 16.02 -12.20
C ALA A 480 5.40 15.32 -11.17
N ASP A 481 4.25 15.91 -10.86
CA ASP A 481 3.30 15.45 -9.86
C ASP A 481 2.26 14.50 -10.46
N GLY A 482 1.90 13.46 -9.71
CA GLY A 482 0.90 12.45 -10.14
C GLY A 482 -0.48 13.03 -10.46
N ARG A 483 -0.83 14.17 -9.85
CA ARG A 483 -2.10 14.87 -10.08
C ARG A 483 -2.26 15.51 -11.46
N PHE A 484 -1.18 15.66 -12.27
CA PHE A 484 -1.34 16.20 -13.62
C PHE A 484 -2.31 15.34 -14.44
N ALA A 485 -3.36 15.96 -15.00
CA ALA A 485 -4.41 15.22 -15.71
C ALA A 485 -4.14 15.12 -17.21
N GLN A 486 -4.39 13.94 -17.76
CA GLN A 486 -4.62 13.68 -19.18
C GLN A 486 -6.14 13.61 -19.42
N VAL A 487 -6.65 14.11 -20.53
CA VAL A 487 -8.09 14.40 -20.67
C VAL A 487 -8.69 13.91 -21.99
N ALA A 488 -10.01 13.66 -21.96
CA ALA A 488 -10.81 13.30 -23.13
C ALA A 488 -12.19 13.97 -23.11
N GLY A 489 -12.74 14.28 -24.29
CA GLY A 489 -14.04 14.94 -24.44
C GLY A 489 -14.01 16.46 -24.24
N PHE A 490 -12.85 17.03 -23.95
CA PHE A 490 -12.65 18.48 -23.82
C PHE A 490 -11.19 18.87 -23.99
N ARG A 491 -10.97 20.19 -24.11
CA ARG A 491 -9.65 20.83 -24.09
C ARG A 491 -9.60 21.95 -23.07
N PHE A 492 -8.41 22.22 -22.51
CA PHE A 492 -8.23 23.35 -21.63
C PHE A 492 -6.90 24.09 -21.85
N VAL A 493 -6.90 25.37 -21.46
CA VAL A 493 -5.73 26.25 -21.50
C VAL A 493 -5.41 26.71 -20.08
N TYR A 494 -4.13 26.62 -19.70
CA TYR A 494 -3.69 27.07 -18.39
C TYR A 494 -2.44 27.96 -18.44
N ASP A 495 -2.32 28.85 -17.44
CA ASP A 495 -1.20 29.77 -17.26
C ASP A 495 -0.46 29.42 -15.96
N PRO A 496 0.71 28.75 -16.02
CA PRO A 496 1.44 28.33 -14.83
C PRO A 496 2.03 29.48 -14.03
N THR A 497 2.08 30.71 -14.58
CA THR A 497 2.59 31.89 -13.87
C THR A 497 1.61 32.45 -12.84
N ARG A 498 0.34 32.00 -12.89
CA ARG A 498 -0.70 32.43 -11.98
C ARG A 498 -0.74 31.61 -10.70
N GLN A 499 -1.60 32.04 -9.76
CA GLN A 499 -1.79 31.37 -8.47
C GLN A 499 -2.14 29.89 -8.65
N ALA A 500 -1.30 29.01 -8.09
CA ALA A 500 -1.62 27.60 -7.98
C ALA A 500 -2.67 27.38 -6.90
N GLN A 501 -3.59 26.45 -7.13
CA GLN A 501 -4.53 26.01 -6.10
C GLN A 501 -3.78 25.29 -4.98
N GLN A 502 -4.25 25.46 -3.74
CA GLN A 502 -3.84 24.65 -2.60
C GLN A 502 -5.07 23.99 -2.00
N VAL A 503 -4.97 22.73 -1.73
CA VAL A 503 -6.02 21.92 -1.07
C VAL A 503 -5.43 21.22 0.15
N ASP A 504 -6.29 20.87 1.10
CA ASP A 504 -5.93 19.96 2.20
C ASP A 504 -6.03 18.49 1.74
N ASP A 505 -5.72 17.57 2.64
CA ASP A 505 -5.75 16.13 2.36
C ASP A 505 -7.17 15.57 2.10
N HIS A 506 -8.20 16.36 2.36
CA HIS A 506 -9.61 16.02 2.07
C HIS A 506 -10.14 16.70 0.80
N GLY A 507 -9.27 17.36 0.02
CA GLY A 507 -9.65 18.08 -1.19
C GLY A 507 -10.39 19.41 -0.94
N THR A 508 -10.35 19.95 0.28
CA THR A 508 -10.89 21.28 0.58
C THR A 508 -9.97 22.34 0.02
N VAL A 509 -10.51 23.26 -0.77
CA VAL A 509 -9.71 24.36 -1.36
C VAL A 509 -9.35 25.37 -0.28
N LEU A 510 -8.07 25.44 0.09
CA LEU A 510 -7.50 26.41 1.02
C LEU A 510 -7.14 27.73 0.33
N VAL A 511 -6.59 27.62 -0.90
CA VAL A 511 -6.26 28.77 -1.75
C VAL A 511 -6.82 28.49 -3.15
N PRO A 512 -7.75 29.30 -3.65
CA PRO A 512 -8.29 29.13 -5.00
C PRO A 512 -7.21 29.28 -6.09
N GLY A 513 -7.28 28.41 -7.12
CA GLY A 513 -6.44 28.50 -8.28
C GLY A 513 -6.92 29.51 -9.31
N GLU A 514 -5.96 30.08 -10.07
CA GLU A 514 -6.20 31.02 -11.17
C GLU A 514 -5.56 30.57 -12.49
N ARG A 515 -4.97 29.35 -12.49
CA ARG A 515 -4.20 28.85 -13.63
C ARG A 515 -5.08 28.46 -14.82
N ILE A 516 -6.29 27.92 -14.60
CA ILE A 516 -7.21 27.51 -15.67
C ILE A 516 -7.83 28.75 -16.33
N ARG A 517 -7.53 28.93 -17.63
CA ARG A 517 -7.96 30.10 -18.40
C ARG A 517 -9.15 29.84 -19.30
N GLN A 518 -9.18 28.68 -19.93
CA GLN A 518 -10.26 28.26 -20.83
C GLN A 518 -10.53 26.77 -20.69
N VAL A 519 -11.79 26.38 -20.75
CA VAL A 519 -12.23 24.98 -20.85
C VAL A 519 -13.37 24.91 -21.84
N VAL A 520 -13.23 24.06 -22.87
CA VAL A 520 -14.22 23.90 -23.94
C VAL A 520 -14.42 22.40 -24.19
N LEU A 521 -15.66 21.94 -24.13
CA LEU A 521 -16.03 20.57 -24.49
C LEU A 521 -15.96 20.37 -26.02
N ASP A 522 -15.85 19.13 -26.46
CA ASP A 522 -15.73 18.81 -27.91
C ASP A 522 -16.97 19.20 -28.71
N ASP A 523 -18.16 19.31 -28.07
CA ASP A 523 -19.36 19.83 -28.69
C ASP A 523 -19.39 21.37 -28.82
N GLY A 524 -18.34 22.06 -28.36
CA GLY A 524 -18.21 23.51 -28.38
C GLY A 524 -18.77 24.23 -27.13
N THR A 525 -19.30 23.51 -26.17
CA THR A 525 -19.78 24.08 -24.89
C THR A 525 -18.63 24.68 -24.09
N VAL A 526 -18.70 25.98 -23.81
CA VAL A 526 -17.69 26.68 -22.98
C VAL A 526 -18.02 26.53 -21.51
N ILE A 527 -17.08 25.99 -20.73
CA ILE A 527 -17.19 25.80 -19.28
C ILE A 527 -16.46 26.91 -18.53
N VAL A 528 -15.26 27.28 -19.00
CA VAL A 528 -14.45 28.38 -18.43
C VAL A 528 -14.02 29.30 -19.58
N GLN A 529 -14.17 30.60 -19.39
CA GLN A 529 -13.69 31.64 -20.29
C GLN A 529 -12.95 32.71 -19.52
N ASP A 530 -11.74 33.06 -19.92
CA ASP A 530 -10.87 34.06 -19.24
C ASP A 530 -10.66 33.81 -17.73
N GLY A 531 -10.67 32.53 -17.32
CA GLY A 531 -10.55 32.10 -15.95
C GLY A 531 -11.87 32.16 -15.13
N GLN A 532 -12.96 32.56 -15.76
CA GLN A 532 -14.29 32.62 -15.12
C GLN A 532 -15.16 31.45 -15.57
N VAL A 533 -15.88 30.84 -14.62
CA VAL A 533 -16.83 29.77 -14.93
C VAL A 533 -18.04 30.35 -15.66
N VAL A 534 -18.42 29.72 -16.77
CA VAL A 534 -19.64 30.04 -17.51
C VAL A 534 -20.80 29.22 -16.92
N PRO A 535 -21.86 29.86 -16.41
CA PRO A 535 -23.01 29.15 -15.84
C PRO A 535 -23.66 28.17 -16.83
N GLY A 536 -24.05 27.01 -16.35
CA GLY A 536 -24.71 26.00 -17.19
C GLY A 536 -24.97 24.69 -16.44
N ALA A 537 -25.36 23.64 -17.15
CA ALA A 537 -25.57 22.32 -16.59
C ALA A 537 -24.26 21.76 -15.99
N PRO A 538 -24.34 20.94 -14.94
CA PRO A 538 -23.20 20.19 -14.42
C PRO A 538 -22.64 19.23 -15.49
N ILE A 539 -21.48 18.67 -15.23
CA ILE A 539 -20.72 17.83 -16.16
C ILE A 539 -20.61 16.42 -15.56
N SER A 540 -20.83 15.40 -16.36
CA SER A 540 -20.58 14.01 -15.96
C SER A 540 -19.14 13.61 -16.35
N VAL A 541 -18.35 13.17 -15.38
CA VAL A 541 -16.91 12.90 -15.52
C VAL A 541 -16.62 11.42 -15.35
N ALA A 542 -16.00 10.79 -16.35
CA ALA A 542 -15.35 9.49 -16.16
C ALA A 542 -13.93 9.69 -15.62
N THR A 543 -13.53 8.90 -14.65
CA THR A 543 -12.18 8.89 -14.09
C THR A 543 -11.88 7.51 -13.50
N ASN A 544 -10.73 7.31 -12.89
CA ASN A 544 -10.53 6.14 -12.03
C ASN A 544 -11.09 6.41 -10.62
N ASP A 545 -11.47 5.36 -9.93
CA ASP A 545 -12.09 5.47 -8.61
C ASP A 545 -11.16 6.01 -7.51
N PHE A 546 -9.84 5.84 -7.64
CA PHE A 546 -8.85 6.51 -6.80
C PHE A 546 -8.99 8.04 -6.87
N SER A 547 -9.01 8.60 -8.08
CA SER A 547 -9.22 10.05 -8.25
C SER A 547 -10.60 10.50 -7.79
N ALA A 548 -11.65 9.70 -8.07
CA ALA A 548 -13.03 10.01 -7.63
C ALA A 548 -13.18 10.06 -6.11
N ARG A 549 -12.41 9.25 -5.36
CA ARG A 549 -12.37 9.29 -3.88
C ARG A 549 -11.55 10.43 -3.31
N GLY A 550 -10.79 11.17 -4.12
CA GLY A 550 -9.94 12.27 -3.68
C GLY A 550 -8.45 11.96 -3.70
N GLY A 551 -8.02 10.81 -4.22
CA GLY A 551 -6.62 10.50 -4.45
C GLY A 551 -5.93 11.59 -5.28
N ASP A 552 -4.63 11.80 -5.07
CA ASP A 552 -3.87 12.95 -5.60
C ASP A 552 -4.52 14.30 -5.24
N GLN A 553 -5.25 14.35 -4.12
CA GLN A 553 -5.97 15.53 -3.61
C GLN A 553 -7.01 16.10 -4.59
N TYR A 554 -7.57 15.28 -5.50
CA TYR A 554 -8.62 15.74 -6.41
C TYR A 554 -9.89 16.15 -5.63
N PRO A 555 -10.37 17.40 -5.79
CA PRO A 555 -11.44 17.96 -4.97
C PRO A 555 -12.84 17.49 -5.43
N PHE A 556 -13.06 16.19 -5.58
CA PHE A 556 -14.39 15.62 -5.77
C PHE A 556 -15.24 15.72 -4.50
N ARG A 557 -14.61 15.81 -3.31
CA ARG A 557 -15.26 16.08 -2.02
C ARG A 557 -16.45 15.17 -1.73
N GLY A 558 -16.29 13.88 -1.95
CA GLY A 558 -17.33 12.88 -1.65
C GLY A 558 -18.55 12.93 -2.56
N LEU A 559 -18.46 13.54 -3.76
CA LEU A 559 -19.51 13.39 -4.75
C LEU A 559 -19.75 11.89 -5.03
N PRO A 560 -21.01 11.44 -5.09
CA PRO A 560 -21.29 10.05 -5.40
C PRO A 560 -20.78 9.68 -6.78
N PHE A 561 -20.19 8.50 -6.91
CA PHE A 561 -19.79 7.95 -8.19
C PHE A 561 -20.26 6.52 -8.34
N THR A 562 -20.31 6.05 -9.58
CA THR A 562 -20.64 4.67 -9.92
C THR A 562 -19.44 4.01 -10.58
N SER A 563 -18.90 2.94 -9.96
CA SER A 563 -17.93 2.06 -10.63
C SER A 563 -18.66 1.26 -11.71
N VAL A 564 -18.10 1.22 -12.91
CA VAL A 564 -18.72 0.52 -14.05
C VAL A 564 -18.17 -0.91 -14.25
N GLY A 565 -17.55 -1.46 -13.22
CA GLY A 565 -17.18 -2.88 -13.16
C GLY A 565 -16.00 -3.29 -14.04
N LEU A 566 -15.23 -2.34 -14.57
CA LEU A 566 -13.99 -2.56 -15.32
C LEU A 566 -12.84 -1.85 -14.63
N THR A 567 -11.68 -2.50 -14.55
CA THR A 567 -10.44 -1.80 -14.19
C THR A 567 -10.03 -0.86 -15.33
N TYR A 568 -9.26 0.17 -15.01
CA TYR A 568 -8.76 1.11 -16.03
C TYR A 568 -7.79 0.42 -17.00
N GLN A 569 -7.07 -0.65 -16.57
CA GLN A 569 -6.31 -1.53 -17.45
C GLN A 569 -7.21 -2.26 -18.45
N GLN A 570 -8.30 -2.87 -17.97
CA GLN A 570 -9.28 -3.55 -18.83
C GLN A 570 -9.94 -2.56 -19.78
N ALA A 571 -10.24 -1.34 -19.32
CA ALA A 571 -10.78 -0.27 -20.18
C ALA A 571 -9.83 0.08 -21.33
N LEU A 572 -8.52 0.15 -21.06
CA LEU A 572 -7.51 0.35 -22.11
C LEU A 572 -7.48 -0.83 -23.08
N ALA A 573 -7.45 -2.06 -22.58
CA ALA A 573 -7.46 -3.26 -23.42
C ALA A 573 -8.70 -3.33 -24.31
N ASP A 574 -9.89 -3.10 -23.75
CA ASP A 574 -11.15 -3.08 -24.50
C ASP A 574 -11.19 -1.94 -25.54
N TYR A 575 -10.65 -0.78 -25.20
CA TYR A 575 -10.60 0.36 -26.12
C TYR A 575 -9.66 0.08 -27.29
N LEU A 576 -8.50 -0.50 -27.06
CA LEU A 576 -7.57 -0.91 -28.13
C LEU A 576 -8.23 -1.88 -29.11
N VAL A 577 -8.95 -2.90 -28.58
CA VAL A 577 -9.55 -3.96 -29.42
C VAL A 577 -10.86 -3.49 -30.06
N VAL A 578 -11.78 -2.90 -29.28
CA VAL A 578 -13.15 -2.60 -29.71
C VAL A 578 -13.30 -1.15 -30.17
N GLY A 579 -12.71 -0.21 -29.44
CA GLY A 579 -12.82 1.22 -29.77
C GLY A 579 -12.01 1.60 -31.00
N LEU A 580 -10.79 1.04 -31.11
CA LEU A 580 -9.83 1.37 -32.17
C LEU A 580 -9.67 0.26 -33.24
N ASP A 581 -10.45 -0.82 -33.15
CA ASP A 581 -10.36 -1.96 -34.07
C ASP A 581 -8.91 -2.49 -34.25
N GLY A 582 -8.16 -2.54 -33.13
CA GLY A 582 -6.77 -3.04 -33.09
C GLY A 582 -5.73 -2.11 -33.70
N ARG A 583 -5.99 -0.81 -33.91
CA ARG A 583 -5.04 0.12 -34.54
C ARG A 583 -5.01 1.48 -33.84
N VAL A 584 -3.84 1.85 -33.33
CA VAL A 584 -3.57 3.22 -32.85
C VAL A 584 -2.93 4.01 -33.99
N SER A 585 -3.71 4.88 -34.63
CA SER A 585 -3.26 5.61 -35.84
C SER A 585 -2.47 6.88 -35.49
N ALA A 586 -1.55 7.28 -36.36
CA ALA A 586 -0.82 8.54 -36.25
C ALA A 586 -1.73 9.77 -36.40
N ALA A 587 -2.88 9.61 -37.04
CA ALA A 587 -3.84 10.70 -37.25
C ALA A 587 -4.63 10.99 -35.96
N ASP A 588 -4.99 9.93 -35.21
CA ASP A 588 -5.80 10.05 -33.99
C ASP A 588 -4.93 10.30 -32.75
N TYR A 589 -3.67 9.76 -32.74
CA TYR A 589 -2.74 9.89 -31.61
C TYR A 589 -1.36 10.39 -32.04
N PRO A 590 -1.26 11.62 -32.59
CA PRO A 590 0.01 12.16 -33.06
C PRO A 590 1.02 12.31 -31.90
N GLU A 591 2.30 12.16 -32.22
CA GLU A 591 3.37 12.44 -31.26
C GLU A 591 3.25 13.87 -30.72
N GLY A 592 3.33 14.06 -29.39
CA GLY A 592 3.18 15.37 -28.75
C GLY A 592 1.73 15.78 -28.46
N GLY A 593 0.74 14.93 -28.77
CA GLY A 593 -0.68 15.17 -28.47
C GLY A 593 -1.43 15.98 -29.53
N GLU A 594 -2.68 16.30 -29.25
CA GLU A 594 -3.63 16.97 -30.15
C GLU A 594 -3.95 18.43 -29.77
N GLY A 595 -3.31 18.95 -28.72
CA GLY A 595 -3.60 20.27 -28.17
C GLY A 595 -4.83 20.27 -27.25
N ARG A 596 -5.09 19.15 -26.57
CA ARG A 596 -6.13 19.09 -25.52
C ARG A 596 -5.72 19.89 -24.29
N ILE A 597 -4.41 19.96 -24.00
CA ILE A 597 -3.85 20.67 -22.85
C ILE A 597 -2.84 21.70 -23.34
N VAL A 598 -3.20 22.96 -23.26
CA VAL A 598 -2.37 24.06 -23.78
C VAL A 598 -1.82 24.89 -22.63
N ARG A 599 -0.48 24.98 -22.55
CA ARG A 599 0.24 25.86 -21.62
C ARG A 599 0.50 27.22 -22.27
N LEU A 600 0.17 28.33 -21.58
CA LEU A 600 0.48 29.72 -22.00
C LEU A 600 1.90 30.13 -21.65
#